data_d1f55b8df5d4bc056963d516c329e003
#
_entry.id   d1f55b8df5d4bc056963d516c329e003
#
_cell.length_a   1.000
_cell.length_b   1.000
_cell.length_c   1.000
_cell.angle_alpha   90.00
_cell.angle_beta   90.00
_cell.angle_gamma   90.00
#
_symmetry.space_group_name_H-M   'P 1'
#
loop_
_entity.id
_entity.type
_entity.pdbx_description
1 polymer ?
#
loop_
_entity_poly.entity_id
_entity_poly.type
_entity_poly.pdbx_seq_one_letter_code
_entity_poly.pdbx_strand_id
1 'polypeptide(L)'
;KSSLGKAILHINNDIDGEIIHYSDKPQMIFQDPKGSLNPKMTVSDILMEPLRISGLNDKEELNKRVSEMLSDIGLSDEYRDRFPNELSGGQRQRVCIGQALMLKPKLLIADEPVSALDVTVQAQIMRLFKEVNKKYGVAVLFISHDLKVVYQLCDNIMIMEKGRIIKKGTDEEIIHSDFFKLSYE
;
A
#
# COMPACT_ATOMS: atom_id res chain seq x y z
N LYS A 1 -13.65 -5.79 -4.56
CA LYS A 1 -12.83 -4.70 -3.99
C LYS A 1 -11.56 -4.52 -4.82
N SER A 2 -10.74 -5.56 -5.00
CA SER A 2 -9.50 -5.52 -5.80
C SER A 2 -9.72 -5.06 -7.24
N SER A 3 -10.84 -5.44 -7.86
CA SER A 3 -11.23 -4.99 -9.21
C SER A 3 -11.41 -3.47 -9.27
N LEU A 4 -11.99 -2.86 -8.23
CA LEU A 4 -12.12 -1.41 -8.13
C LEU A 4 -10.75 -0.73 -8.06
N GLY A 5 -9.82 -1.24 -7.22
CA GLY A 5 -8.45 -0.73 -7.15
C GLY A 5 -7.73 -0.79 -8.49
N LYS A 6 -7.87 -1.91 -9.22
CA LYS A 6 -7.31 -2.09 -10.56
C LYS A 6 -7.95 -1.17 -11.61
N ALA A 7 -9.26 -0.94 -11.51
CA ALA A 7 -9.97 0.00 -12.38
C ALA A 7 -9.48 1.44 -12.18
N ILE A 8 -9.33 1.88 -10.91
CA ILE A 8 -8.79 3.22 -10.59
C ILE A 8 -7.39 3.43 -11.20
N LEU A 9 -6.57 2.40 -11.33
CA LEU A 9 -5.25 2.47 -11.95
C LEU A 9 -5.25 2.25 -13.46
N HIS A 10 -6.41 2.11 -14.09
CA HIS A 10 -6.54 1.74 -15.51
C HIS A 10 -5.82 0.42 -15.88
N ILE A 11 -5.59 -0.48 -14.91
CA ILE A 11 -5.09 -1.84 -15.15
C ILE A 11 -6.19 -2.70 -15.76
N ASN A 12 -7.42 -2.49 -15.32
CA ASN A 12 -8.63 -3.07 -15.93
C ASN A 12 -9.36 -1.95 -16.65
N ASN A 13 -9.47 -2.07 -17.98
CA ASN A 13 -10.12 -1.08 -18.86
C ASN A 13 -11.56 -1.45 -19.22
N ASP A 14 -12.03 -2.63 -18.81
CA ASP A 14 -13.43 -3.05 -18.97
C ASP A 14 -14.27 -2.44 -17.83
N ILE A 15 -14.52 -1.14 -17.95
CA ILE A 15 -15.27 -0.34 -16.98
C ILE A 15 -16.36 0.44 -17.71
N ASP A 16 -17.54 0.51 -17.10
CA ASP A 16 -18.63 1.40 -17.49
C ASP A 16 -18.65 2.58 -16.50
N GLY A 17 -18.51 3.80 -17.03
CA GLY A 17 -18.43 5.03 -16.24
C GLY A 17 -17.13 5.81 -16.44
N GLU A 18 -16.91 6.81 -15.59
CA GLU A 18 -15.76 7.71 -15.66
C GLU A 18 -14.95 7.68 -14.37
N ILE A 19 -13.62 7.68 -14.50
CA ILE A 19 -12.68 7.82 -13.39
C ILE A 19 -11.89 9.10 -13.60
N ILE A 20 -12.07 10.07 -12.70
CA ILE A 20 -11.39 11.36 -12.74
C ILE A 20 -10.23 11.33 -11.74
N HIS A 21 -9.00 11.44 -12.23
CA HIS A 21 -7.82 11.55 -11.39
C HIS A 21 -7.46 13.02 -11.15
N TYR A 22 -7.33 13.39 -9.87
CA TYR A 22 -6.81 14.69 -9.45
C TYR A 22 -5.32 14.64 -9.09
N SER A 23 -4.68 13.49 -9.34
CA SER A 23 -3.26 13.27 -9.04
C SER A 23 -2.59 12.41 -10.10
N ASP A 24 -1.32 12.71 -10.36
CA ASP A 24 -0.50 11.92 -11.24
C ASP A 24 0.04 10.66 -10.56
N LYS A 25 0.26 9.60 -11.35
CA LYS A 25 1.00 8.39 -10.98
C LYS A 25 0.50 7.70 -9.71
N PRO A 26 -0.80 7.38 -9.58
CA PRO A 26 -1.25 6.56 -8.46
C PRO A 26 -0.51 5.23 -8.47
N GLN A 27 -0.23 4.68 -7.27
CA GLN A 27 0.50 3.42 -7.10
C GLN A 27 -0.35 2.40 -6.37
N MET A 28 -0.04 1.11 -6.55
CA MET A 28 -0.75 0.02 -5.87
C MET A 28 0.22 -0.93 -5.20
N ILE A 29 -0.14 -1.34 -3.98
CA ILE A 29 0.45 -2.47 -3.28
C ILE A 29 -0.53 -3.62 -3.41
N PHE A 30 -0.07 -4.71 -4.02
CA PHE A 30 -0.89 -5.91 -4.25
C PHE A 30 -0.91 -6.80 -3.01
N GLN A 31 -1.92 -7.67 -2.92
CA GLN A 31 -2.17 -8.58 -1.81
C GLN A 31 -1.02 -9.57 -1.55
N ASP A 32 -0.30 -10.00 -2.58
CA ASP A 32 0.81 -10.94 -2.46
C ASP A 32 2.17 -10.26 -2.64
N PRO A 33 2.87 -9.91 -1.53
CA PRO A 33 4.20 -9.33 -1.60
C PRO A 33 5.24 -10.26 -2.23
N LYS A 34 5.04 -11.59 -2.09
CA LYS A 34 5.97 -12.57 -2.62
C LYS A 34 5.93 -12.64 -4.14
N GLY A 35 4.74 -12.53 -4.73
CA GLY A 35 4.55 -12.47 -6.17
C GLY A 35 4.83 -11.09 -6.78
N SER A 36 4.84 -10.04 -5.96
CA SER A 36 5.01 -8.64 -6.44
C SER A 36 6.45 -8.21 -6.63
N LEU A 37 7.40 -8.82 -5.89
CA LEU A 37 8.82 -8.49 -5.98
C LEU A 37 9.55 -9.45 -6.92
N ASN A 38 10.36 -8.92 -7.82
CA ASN A 38 11.19 -9.74 -8.70
C ASN A 38 12.27 -10.46 -7.87
N PRO A 39 12.25 -11.81 -7.79
CA PRO A 39 13.17 -12.57 -6.94
C PRO A 39 14.64 -12.52 -7.39
N LYS A 40 14.91 -12.01 -8.59
CA LYS A 40 16.27 -11.88 -9.16
C LYS A 40 16.88 -10.49 -8.94
N MET A 41 16.14 -9.57 -8.35
CA MET A 41 16.58 -8.21 -8.06
C MET A 41 16.89 -8.07 -6.57
N THR A 42 17.92 -7.28 -6.25
CA THR A 42 18.17 -6.88 -4.86
C THR A 42 17.12 -5.87 -4.40
N VAL A 43 17.00 -5.66 -3.08
CA VAL A 43 16.14 -4.62 -2.51
C VAL A 43 16.47 -3.25 -3.12
N SER A 44 17.75 -2.94 -3.28
CA SER A 44 18.20 -1.69 -3.91
C SER A 44 17.69 -1.56 -5.34
N ASP A 45 17.82 -2.63 -6.14
CA ASP A 45 17.35 -2.61 -7.53
C ASP A 45 15.83 -2.44 -7.63
N ILE A 46 15.08 -3.15 -6.75
CA ILE A 46 13.63 -3.04 -6.67
C ILE A 46 13.19 -1.60 -6.34
N LEU A 47 13.87 -0.97 -5.37
CA LEU A 47 13.56 0.41 -5.01
C LEU A 47 13.97 1.40 -6.10
N MET A 48 15.08 1.17 -6.82
CA MET A 48 15.53 2.03 -7.91
C MET A 48 14.67 1.91 -9.18
N GLU A 49 14.05 0.75 -9.42
CA GLU A 49 13.34 0.45 -10.66
C GLU A 49 12.30 1.53 -11.04
N PRO A 50 11.37 1.97 -10.17
CA PRO A 50 10.41 3.00 -10.51
C PRO A 50 11.06 4.32 -10.90
N LEU A 51 12.16 4.69 -10.25
CA LEU A 51 12.91 5.92 -10.54
C LEU A 51 13.59 5.85 -11.90
N ARG A 52 14.22 4.71 -12.22
CA ARG A 52 14.86 4.49 -13.53
C ARG A 52 13.82 4.54 -14.66
N ILE A 53 12.66 3.91 -14.48
CA ILE A 53 11.55 3.98 -15.43
C ILE A 53 11.04 5.42 -15.61
N SER A 54 11.07 6.24 -14.56
CA SER A 54 10.69 7.65 -14.63
C SER A 54 11.77 8.56 -15.25
N GLY A 55 12.93 7.99 -15.63
CA GLY A 55 14.02 8.70 -16.31
C GLY A 55 15.16 9.16 -15.40
N LEU A 56 15.14 8.85 -14.09
CA LEU A 56 16.26 9.18 -13.21
C LEU A 56 17.38 8.14 -13.37
N ASN A 57 18.55 8.58 -13.86
CA ASN A 57 19.70 7.70 -14.10
C ASN A 57 20.95 8.08 -13.30
N ASP A 58 20.91 9.18 -12.56
CA ASP A 58 22.01 9.59 -11.69
C ASP A 58 22.21 8.61 -10.55
N LYS A 59 23.40 7.99 -10.48
CA LYS A 59 23.71 6.92 -9.51
C LYS A 59 23.76 7.44 -8.08
N GLU A 60 24.25 8.63 -7.85
CA GLU A 60 24.38 9.19 -6.50
C GLU A 60 22.99 9.51 -5.94
N GLU A 61 22.15 10.17 -6.76
CA GLU A 61 20.77 10.47 -6.39
C GLU A 61 19.95 9.18 -6.17
N LEU A 62 20.08 8.17 -7.04
CA LEU A 62 19.41 6.87 -6.87
C LEU A 62 19.81 6.22 -5.55
N ASN A 63 21.12 6.15 -5.25
CA ASN A 63 21.60 5.56 -3.99
C ASN A 63 21.12 6.32 -2.77
N LYS A 64 21.15 7.65 -2.80
CA LYS A 64 20.64 8.50 -1.74
C LYS A 64 19.16 8.22 -1.48
N ARG A 65 18.32 8.18 -2.51
CA ARG A 65 16.89 7.90 -2.38
C ARG A 65 16.61 6.51 -1.85
N VAL A 66 17.41 5.51 -2.22
CA VAL A 66 17.29 4.16 -1.66
C VAL A 66 17.58 4.15 -0.16
N SER A 67 18.67 4.79 0.29
CA SER A 67 18.98 4.87 1.72
C SER A 67 17.89 5.61 2.51
N GLU A 68 17.39 6.72 1.98
CA GLU A 68 16.28 7.47 2.58
C GLU A 68 15.03 6.59 2.68
N MET A 69 14.67 5.87 1.61
CA MET A 69 13.50 5.00 1.58
C MET A 69 13.65 3.81 2.54
N LEU A 70 14.82 3.15 2.58
CA LEU A 70 15.08 2.07 3.54
C LEU A 70 14.83 2.54 4.97
N SER A 71 15.36 3.70 5.34
CA SER A 71 15.09 4.31 6.64
C SER A 71 13.61 4.55 6.88
N ASP A 72 12.89 5.07 5.88
CA ASP A 72 11.47 5.40 5.98
C ASP A 72 10.56 4.19 6.13
N ILE A 73 10.93 3.06 5.54
CA ILE A 73 10.20 1.80 5.71
C ILE A 73 10.71 0.97 6.91
N GLY A 74 11.64 1.53 7.72
CA GLY A 74 12.16 0.91 8.92
C GLY A 74 13.03 -0.33 8.64
N LEU A 75 13.83 -0.28 7.57
CA LEU A 75 14.87 -1.23 7.25
C LEU A 75 16.24 -0.55 7.32
N SER A 76 17.24 -1.26 7.88
CA SER A 76 18.62 -0.76 7.86
C SER A 76 19.25 -0.91 6.47
N ASP A 77 20.30 -0.14 6.21
CA ASP A 77 20.98 -0.14 4.91
C ASP A 77 21.62 -1.51 4.56
N GLU A 78 21.85 -2.37 5.54
CA GLU A 78 22.32 -3.75 5.34
C GLU A 78 21.36 -4.65 4.52
N TYR A 79 20.09 -4.26 4.39
CA TYR A 79 19.10 -4.95 3.55
C TYR A 79 19.23 -4.61 2.07
N ARG A 80 20.03 -3.63 1.71
CA ARG A 80 20.20 -3.10 0.35
C ARG A 80 20.50 -4.19 -0.68
N ASP A 81 21.41 -5.08 -0.36
CA ASP A 81 21.93 -6.11 -1.26
C ASP A 81 21.25 -7.47 -1.10
N ARG A 82 20.24 -7.56 -0.22
CA ARG A 82 19.47 -8.81 -0.03
C ARG A 82 18.45 -8.98 -1.14
N PHE A 83 18.19 -10.25 -1.44
CA PHE A 83 17.13 -10.66 -2.35
C PHE A 83 15.80 -10.88 -1.60
N PRO A 84 14.63 -10.82 -2.27
CA PRO A 84 13.34 -11.03 -1.65
C PRO A 84 13.17 -12.34 -0.89
N ASN A 85 13.83 -13.42 -1.33
CA ASN A 85 13.81 -14.72 -0.66
C ASN A 85 14.58 -14.75 0.69
N GLU A 86 15.44 -13.77 0.94
CA GLU A 86 16.19 -13.63 2.18
C GLU A 86 15.46 -12.76 3.23
N LEU A 87 14.27 -12.23 2.87
CA LEU A 87 13.47 -11.35 3.70
C LEU A 87 12.32 -12.11 4.38
N SER A 88 11.96 -11.69 5.60
CA SER A 88 10.70 -12.11 6.23
C SER A 88 9.48 -11.55 5.47
N GLY A 89 8.27 -12.06 5.75
CA GLY A 89 7.03 -11.55 5.17
C GLY A 89 6.83 -10.05 5.40
N GLY A 90 7.03 -9.59 6.63
CA GLY A 90 6.92 -8.18 6.98
C GLY A 90 7.99 -7.29 6.33
N GLN A 91 9.21 -7.79 6.17
CA GLN A 91 10.27 -7.06 5.46
C GLN A 91 9.97 -6.95 3.97
N ARG A 92 9.48 -8.03 3.33
CA ARG A 92 9.00 -7.95 1.93
C ARG A 92 7.88 -6.93 1.77
N GLN A 93 6.91 -6.93 2.69
CA GLN A 93 5.82 -5.95 2.67
C GLN A 93 6.33 -4.51 2.78
N ARG A 94 7.31 -4.24 3.65
CA ARG A 94 7.97 -2.94 3.75
C ARG A 94 8.64 -2.53 2.45
N VAL A 95 9.32 -3.45 1.76
CA VAL A 95 9.94 -3.18 0.44
C VAL A 95 8.88 -2.86 -0.61
N CYS A 96 7.75 -3.60 -0.66
CA CYS A 96 6.63 -3.27 -1.55
C CYS A 96 6.07 -1.87 -1.31
N ILE A 97 5.91 -1.49 -0.02
CA ILE A 97 5.47 -0.13 0.35
C ILE A 97 6.50 0.89 -0.12
N GLY A 98 7.79 0.65 0.14
CA GLY A 98 8.88 1.52 -0.29
C GLY A 98 8.91 1.71 -1.80
N GLN A 99 8.85 0.61 -2.57
CA GLN A 99 8.82 0.65 -4.04
C GLN A 99 7.68 1.55 -4.55
N ALA A 100 6.48 1.40 -4.01
CA ALA A 100 5.33 2.22 -4.39
C ALA A 100 5.52 3.71 -4.04
N LEU A 101 6.25 4.01 -2.96
CA LEU A 101 6.49 5.38 -2.50
C LEU A 101 7.64 6.10 -3.21
N MET A 102 8.53 5.37 -3.94
CA MET A 102 9.69 5.97 -4.61
C MET A 102 9.32 7.11 -5.57
N LEU A 103 8.15 7.03 -6.21
CA LEU A 103 7.62 8.06 -7.11
C LEU A 103 6.87 9.19 -6.37
N LYS A 104 6.79 9.15 -5.04
CA LYS A 104 6.05 10.11 -4.21
C LYS A 104 4.60 10.31 -4.72
N PRO A 105 3.82 9.23 -4.87
CA PRO A 105 2.45 9.31 -5.39
C PRO A 105 1.57 10.16 -4.47
N LYS A 106 0.51 10.75 -5.03
CA LYS A 106 -0.55 11.40 -4.23
C LYS A 106 -1.62 10.42 -3.76
N LEU A 107 -1.75 9.28 -4.46
CA LEU A 107 -2.68 8.20 -4.13
C LEU A 107 -1.93 6.86 -4.11
N LEU A 108 -2.07 6.15 -3.00
CA LEU A 108 -1.59 4.78 -2.82
C LEU A 108 -2.78 3.86 -2.57
N ILE A 109 -2.97 2.85 -3.40
CA ILE A 109 -3.98 1.82 -3.20
C ILE A 109 -3.31 0.62 -2.55
N ALA A 110 -3.77 0.22 -1.38
CA ALA A 110 -3.26 -0.92 -0.64
C ALA A 110 -4.32 -2.02 -0.58
N ASP A 111 -4.14 -3.08 -1.39
CA ASP A 111 -5.08 -4.18 -1.50
C ASP A 111 -4.68 -5.32 -0.56
N GLU A 112 -5.40 -5.44 0.56
CA GLU A 112 -5.17 -6.42 1.63
C GLU A 112 -3.70 -6.51 2.12
N PRO A 113 -3.02 -5.39 2.37
CA PRO A 113 -1.56 -5.37 2.55
C PRO A 113 -1.07 -6.02 3.83
N VAL A 114 -1.96 -6.46 4.72
CA VAL A 114 -1.62 -7.09 6.01
C VAL A 114 -2.27 -8.46 6.22
N SER A 115 -3.08 -8.95 5.29
CA SER A 115 -3.90 -10.16 5.46
C SER A 115 -3.09 -11.45 5.69
N ALA A 116 -1.86 -11.53 5.19
CA ALA A 116 -0.98 -12.69 5.28
C ALA A 116 0.09 -12.58 6.40
N LEU A 117 -0.02 -11.56 7.27
CA LEU A 117 0.96 -11.27 8.31
C LEU A 117 0.41 -11.63 9.70
N ASP A 118 1.30 -11.99 10.62
CA ASP A 118 0.93 -12.15 12.04
C ASP A 118 0.57 -10.80 12.68
N VAL A 119 -0.16 -10.85 13.80
CA VAL A 119 -0.73 -9.67 14.46
C VAL A 119 0.32 -8.63 14.83
N THR A 120 1.51 -9.06 15.25
CA THR A 120 2.58 -8.15 15.64
C THR A 120 3.12 -7.40 14.43
N VAL A 121 3.36 -8.11 13.33
CA VAL A 121 3.85 -7.52 12.07
C VAL A 121 2.75 -6.66 11.43
N GLN A 122 1.48 -7.07 11.49
CA GLN A 122 0.35 -6.23 11.07
C GLN A 122 0.37 -4.86 11.74
N ALA A 123 0.50 -4.83 13.09
CA ALA A 123 0.55 -3.58 13.84
C ALA A 123 1.72 -2.67 13.39
N GLN A 124 2.88 -3.26 13.09
CA GLN A 124 4.03 -2.52 12.59
C GLN A 124 3.79 -1.93 11.18
N ILE A 125 3.17 -2.69 10.28
CA ILE A 125 2.84 -2.21 8.93
C ILE A 125 1.75 -1.13 8.98
N MET A 126 0.75 -1.26 9.85
CA MET A 126 -0.27 -0.22 10.06
C MET A 126 0.36 1.09 10.56
N ARG A 127 1.31 1.01 11.51
CA ARG A 127 2.07 2.19 11.95
C ARG A 127 2.84 2.82 10.81
N LEU A 128 3.51 2.00 9.98
CA LEU A 128 4.23 2.47 8.80
C LEU A 128 3.30 3.23 7.84
N PHE A 129 2.07 2.74 7.57
CA PHE A 129 1.10 3.47 6.75
C PHE A 129 0.77 4.85 7.32
N LYS A 130 0.58 4.99 8.64
CA LYS A 130 0.35 6.29 9.29
C LYS A 130 1.55 7.22 9.15
N GLU A 131 2.76 6.69 9.35
CA GLU A 131 4.01 7.47 9.26
C GLU A 131 4.24 7.99 7.83
N VAL A 132 4.08 7.14 6.80
CA VAL A 132 4.26 7.54 5.40
C VAL A 132 3.14 8.48 4.93
N ASN A 133 1.89 8.28 5.36
CA ASN A 133 0.80 9.22 5.09
C ASN A 133 1.16 10.61 5.63
N LYS A 134 1.59 10.69 6.91
CA LYS A 134 1.99 11.96 7.53
C LYS A 134 3.21 12.59 6.86
N LYS A 135 4.23 11.78 6.54
CA LYS A 135 5.50 12.25 5.96
C LYS A 135 5.36 12.73 4.53
N TYR A 136 4.64 11.97 3.70
CA TYR A 136 4.55 12.20 2.25
C TYR A 136 3.26 12.89 1.82
N GLY A 137 2.28 13.04 2.72
CA GLY A 137 0.96 13.58 2.38
C GLY A 137 0.23 12.72 1.35
N VAL A 138 0.51 11.41 1.30
CA VAL A 138 -0.11 10.48 0.37
C VAL A 138 -1.48 10.04 0.87
N ALA A 139 -2.52 10.19 0.04
CA ALA A 139 -3.82 9.59 0.34
C ALA A 139 -3.74 8.07 0.18
N VAL A 140 -4.26 7.32 1.15
CA VAL A 140 -4.23 5.85 1.11
C VAL A 140 -5.65 5.31 0.97
N LEU A 141 -5.92 4.62 -0.14
CA LEU A 141 -7.11 3.79 -0.30
C LEU A 141 -6.80 2.38 0.20
N PHE A 142 -7.20 2.09 1.44
CA PHE A 142 -6.91 0.82 2.10
C PHE A 142 -8.06 -0.16 1.90
N ILE A 143 -7.81 -1.28 1.25
CA ILE A 143 -8.80 -2.35 1.02
C ILE A 143 -8.52 -3.48 2.00
N SER A 144 -9.52 -3.84 2.80
CA SER A 144 -9.43 -4.95 3.75
C SER A 144 -10.79 -5.63 3.93
N HIS A 145 -10.77 -6.85 4.43
CA HIS A 145 -11.93 -7.54 4.99
C HIS A 145 -11.90 -7.55 6.53
N ASP A 146 -10.79 -7.14 7.15
CA ASP A 146 -10.66 -7.02 8.60
C ASP A 146 -11.08 -5.62 9.07
N LEU A 147 -12.26 -5.55 9.70
CA LEU A 147 -12.81 -4.32 10.21
C LEU A 147 -11.95 -3.68 11.30
N LYS A 148 -11.28 -4.49 12.16
CA LYS A 148 -10.40 -3.96 13.22
C LYS A 148 -9.25 -3.16 12.65
N VAL A 149 -8.65 -3.66 11.56
CA VAL A 149 -7.58 -2.96 10.84
C VAL A 149 -8.08 -1.66 10.25
N VAL A 150 -9.25 -1.69 9.60
CA VAL A 150 -9.85 -0.52 8.95
C VAL A 150 -10.14 0.59 9.97
N TYR A 151 -10.77 0.28 11.11
CA TYR A 151 -11.08 1.25 12.15
C TYR A 151 -9.84 1.87 12.82
N GLN A 152 -8.76 1.12 12.90
CA GLN A 152 -7.52 1.64 13.49
C GLN A 152 -6.72 2.55 12.54
N LEU A 153 -6.98 2.46 11.24
CA LEU A 153 -6.14 3.09 10.23
C LEU A 153 -6.84 4.19 9.44
N CYS A 154 -8.14 4.04 9.15
CA CYS A 154 -8.85 4.86 8.18
C CYS A 154 -9.74 5.91 8.83
N ASP A 155 -9.70 7.16 8.35
CA ASP A 155 -10.56 8.25 8.80
C ASP A 155 -11.96 8.17 8.18
N ASN A 156 -12.08 7.60 6.98
CA ASN A 156 -13.32 7.41 6.23
C ASN A 156 -13.44 5.97 5.75
N ILE A 157 -14.61 5.39 5.87
CA ILE A 157 -14.87 4.00 5.57
C ILE A 157 -15.99 3.87 4.53
N MET A 158 -15.79 2.97 3.57
CA MET A 158 -16.80 2.55 2.61
C MET A 158 -17.02 1.05 2.72
N ILE A 159 -18.25 0.64 2.99
CA ILE A 159 -18.64 -0.77 3.03
C ILE A 159 -19.14 -1.19 1.66
N MET A 160 -18.53 -2.25 1.12
CA MET A 160 -18.89 -2.80 -0.19
C MET A 160 -19.41 -4.23 -0.05
N GLU A 161 -20.62 -4.48 -0.53
CA GLU A 161 -21.25 -5.78 -0.61
C GLU A 161 -21.73 -6.05 -2.03
N LYS A 162 -21.49 -7.27 -2.56
CA LYS A 162 -21.90 -7.73 -3.91
C LYS A 162 -21.58 -6.71 -5.01
N GLY A 163 -20.40 -6.07 -4.93
CA GLY A 163 -19.94 -5.11 -5.92
C GLY A 163 -20.50 -3.69 -5.77
N ARG A 164 -21.37 -3.42 -4.79
CA ARG A 164 -21.99 -2.10 -4.55
C ARG A 164 -21.51 -1.50 -3.23
N ILE A 165 -21.30 -0.18 -3.22
CA ILE A 165 -21.10 0.55 -1.98
C ILE A 165 -22.46 0.71 -1.32
N ILE A 166 -22.64 0.07 -0.15
CA ILE A 166 -23.89 0.08 0.62
C ILE A 166 -23.90 1.11 1.73
N LYS A 167 -22.72 1.52 2.20
CA LYS A 167 -22.57 2.55 3.23
C LYS A 167 -21.22 3.26 3.09
N LYS A 168 -21.21 4.54 3.47
CA LYS A 168 -19.99 5.36 3.61
C LYS A 168 -20.15 6.31 4.79
N GLY A 169 -19.06 6.63 5.46
CA GLY A 169 -19.03 7.57 6.58
C GLY A 169 -17.67 7.60 7.26
N THR A 170 -17.55 8.38 8.32
CA THR A 170 -16.40 8.35 9.20
C THR A 170 -16.34 7.01 9.97
N ASP A 171 -15.22 6.72 10.59
CA ASP A 171 -15.07 5.55 11.47
C ASP A 171 -16.12 5.57 12.60
N GLU A 172 -16.34 6.72 13.26
CA GLU A 172 -17.34 6.88 14.31
C GLU A 172 -18.77 6.61 13.81
N GLU A 173 -19.16 7.15 12.65
CA GLU A 173 -20.49 6.95 12.05
C GLU A 173 -20.75 5.49 11.67
N ILE A 174 -19.72 4.78 11.25
CA ILE A 174 -19.84 3.37 10.87
C ILE A 174 -19.88 2.46 12.09
N ILE A 175 -19.05 2.69 13.13
CA ILE A 175 -19.02 1.90 14.37
C ILE A 175 -20.38 1.94 15.10
N HIS A 176 -21.02 3.12 15.16
CA HIS A 176 -22.31 3.27 15.82
C HIS A 176 -23.51 2.79 14.99
N SER A 177 -23.27 2.24 13.81
CA SER A 177 -24.34 1.74 12.95
C SER A 177 -24.73 0.30 13.28
N ASP A 178 -26.01 -0.06 13.04
CA ASP A 178 -26.52 -1.42 13.23
C ASP A 178 -25.77 -2.47 12.43
N PHE A 179 -25.10 -2.08 11.35
CA PHE A 179 -24.27 -2.95 10.52
C PHE A 179 -23.08 -3.52 11.30
N PHE A 180 -22.50 -2.75 12.24
CA PHE A 180 -21.38 -3.20 13.06
C PHE A 180 -21.82 -4.26 14.08
N LYS A 181 -23.00 -4.11 14.65
CA LYS A 181 -23.55 -5.07 15.64
C LYS A 181 -23.79 -6.46 15.05
N LEU A 182 -24.26 -6.52 13.78
CA LEU A 182 -24.54 -7.77 13.08
C LEU A 182 -23.28 -8.51 12.57
N SER A 183 -22.12 -7.85 12.53
CA SER A 183 -20.85 -8.44 12.05
C SER A 183 -20.04 -9.12 13.17
N TYR A 184 -20.48 -9.03 14.42
CA TYR A 184 -19.83 -9.60 15.60
C TYR A 184 -20.69 -10.63 16.36
N GLU A 185 -21.90 -10.95 15.88
CA GLU A 185 -22.69 -12.13 16.24
C GLU A 185 -22.42 -13.29 15.25
#